data_197a5d9929180c90eb8cf0fe618a31fb
#
_entry.id   197a5d9929180c90eb8cf0fe618a31fb
#
_cell.length_a   1.000
_cell.length_b   1.000
_cell.length_c   1.000
_cell.angle_alpha   90.00
_cell.angle_beta   90.00
_cell.angle_gamma   90.00
#
_symmetry.space_group_name_H-M   'P 1'
#
loop_
_entity.id
_entity.type
_entity.pdbx_description
1 polymer ?
#
loop_
_entity_poly.entity_id
_entity_poly.type
_entity_poly.pdbx_seq_one_letter_code
_entity_poly.pdbx_strand_id
1 'polypeptide(L)'
;MRAVRISRRRAIVGILVLGALVEAVLAIAVLAPDEREPAIATALPMHPVAGSFKPDDTKLEDCAESRRCTEQAFGNVAFYRGPTAALARFDARYGDFSDPNCHRVAHTIGSATLARNKGNVAKTFAQGSSSCFSGFYHGVLERSLAGVRGYQPETLGAVARDLCRKIKVEASVWLAYQCLHGLGHGLMITTGYTLPLSLKACDRLETSWARTSCNGGVFMENISTLYGFKSRYLRDDDPLYPCNAVAEEDKIKCYEIVTSRILRVVDGDWAETARYCASAEKSWVSACFRSLGRDSAGQAHEDPVKILELCSLTRGVGGEGTCIDGAARAMTGNFKNGKPATVLCDSAAAEYRKQCYYGIGSVMALYGDTEAVREADCRSITNVAPYVAACIRGGQDYLRIVHARA
;
A
#
# COMPACT_ATOMS: atom_id res chain seq x y z
N MET A 1 -40.77 71.07 3.99
CA MET A 1 -40.27 69.81 3.47
C MET A 1 -38.98 70.06 2.69
N ARG A 2 -37.80 69.68 3.28
CA ARG A 2 -36.47 69.88 2.59
C ARG A 2 -36.17 68.61 1.86
N ALA A 3 -36.14 68.68 0.51
CA ALA A 3 -35.73 67.56 -0.35
C ALA A 3 -34.20 67.42 -0.30
N VAL A 4 -33.72 66.23 0.14
CA VAL A 4 -32.27 65.91 0.11
C VAL A 4 -31.89 65.55 -1.31
N ARG A 5 -31.14 66.41 -1.99
CA ARG A 5 -30.53 66.14 -3.28
C ARG A 5 -29.32 65.19 -3.08
N ILE A 6 -29.52 63.92 -3.31
CA ILE A 6 -28.39 62.95 -3.41
C ILE A 6 -27.63 63.26 -4.72
N SER A 7 -26.36 63.64 -4.61
CA SER A 7 -25.53 63.94 -5.76
C SER A 7 -25.35 62.69 -6.65
N ARG A 8 -25.57 62.83 -7.98
CA ARG A 8 -25.43 61.76 -8.97
C ARG A 8 -24.03 61.05 -8.86
N ARG A 9 -22.99 61.73 -8.43
CA ARG A 9 -21.68 61.12 -8.17
C ARG A 9 -21.67 60.07 -7.03
N ARG A 10 -22.45 60.30 -5.95
CA ARG A 10 -22.53 59.35 -4.85
C ARG A 10 -23.34 58.11 -5.22
N ALA A 11 -24.36 58.23 -6.05
CA ALA A 11 -25.12 57.10 -6.57
C ALA A 11 -24.31 56.20 -7.50
N ILE A 12 -23.47 56.79 -8.40
CA ILE A 12 -22.61 56.03 -9.32
C ILE A 12 -21.50 55.30 -8.55
N VAL A 13 -20.89 55.91 -7.55
CA VAL A 13 -19.87 55.25 -6.71
C VAL A 13 -20.49 54.10 -5.90
N GLY A 14 -21.72 54.25 -5.37
CA GLY A 14 -22.40 53.18 -4.67
C GLY A 14 -22.74 52.01 -5.55
N ILE A 15 -23.15 52.23 -6.80
CA ILE A 15 -23.45 51.16 -7.77
C ILE A 15 -22.18 50.41 -8.19
N LEU A 16 -21.06 51.13 -8.42
CA LEU A 16 -19.79 50.52 -8.78
C LEU A 16 -19.18 49.65 -7.62
N VAL A 17 -19.31 50.12 -6.37
CA VAL A 17 -18.86 49.35 -5.20
C VAL A 17 -19.73 48.15 -4.98
N LEU A 18 -21.06 48.22 -5.18
CA LEU A 18 -21.94 47.06 -5.09
C LEU A 18 -21.66 46.05 -6.21
N GLY A 19 -21.41 46.50 -7.43
CA GLY A 19 -21.01 45.64 -8.56
C GLY A 19 -19.71 44.91 -8.28
N ALA A 20 -18.67 45.59 -7.82
CA ALA A 20 -17.39 44.97 -7.47
C ALA A 20 -17.49 43.95 -6.30
N LEU A 21 -18.33 44.22 -5.33
CA LEU A 21 -18.59 43.28 -4.23
C LEU A 21 -19.36 42.03 -4.70
N VAL A 22 -20.31 42.18 -5.62
CA VAL A 22 -21.05 41.05 -6.19
C VAL A 22 -20.14 40.19 -7.06
N GLU A 23 -19.26 40.80 -7.88
CA GLU A 23 -18.28 40.06 -8.68
C GLU A 23 -17.24 39.36 -7.81
N ALA A 24 -16.77 39.98 -6.72
CA ALA A 24 -15.86 39.35 -5.77
C ALA A 24 -16.49 38.18 -5.04
N VAL A 25 -17.76 38.27 -4.64
CA VAL A 25 -18.49 37.16 -4.00
C VAL A 25 -18.77 36.04 -5.00
N LEU A 26 -19.08 36.35 -6.25
CA LEU A 26 -19.25 35.36 -7.32
C LEU A 26 -17.91 34.69 -7.67
N ALA A 27 -16.80 35.45 -7.72
CA ALA A 27 -15.47 34.89 -7.96
C ALA A 27 -15.00 33.97 -6.82
N ILE A 28 -15.30 34.32 -5.55
CA ILE A 28 -15.01 33.46 -4.40
C ILE A 28 -15.88 32.19 -4.42
N ALA A 29 -17.14 32.28 -4.83
CA ALA A 29 -18.02 31.14 -4.96
C ALA A 29 -17.64 30.19 -6.10
N VAL A 30 -17.01 30.71 -7.19
CA VAL A 30 -16.52 29.92 -8.32
C VAL A 30 -15.13 29.35 -8.04
N LEU A 31 -14.34 29.97 -7.18
CA LEU A 31 -12.98 29.53 -6.80
C LEU A 31 -12.96 28.72 -5.50
N ALA A 32 -14.07 28.67 -4.74
CA ALA A 32 -14.18 27.73 -3.64
C ALA A 32 -14.16 26.32 -4.23
N PRO A 33 -13.22 25.44 -3.85
CA PRO A 33 -13.31 24.05 -4.25
C PRO A 33 -14.67 23.54 -3.79
N ASP A 34 -15.37 22.86 -4.69
CA ASP A 34 -16.68 22.24 -4.39
C ASP A 34 -16.46 21.20 -3.28
N GLU A 35 -16.54 21.64 -2.03
CA GLU A 35 -16.48 20.79 -0.83
C GLU A 35 -17.77 19.98 -0.64
N ARG A 36 -18.55 19.79 -1.68
CA ARG A 36 -19.54 18.71 -1.63
C ARG A 36 -18.75 17.44 -1.47
N GLU A 37 -18.74 16.90 -0.25
CA GLU A 37 -18.33 15.51 -0.04
C GLU A 37 -19.02 14.69 -1.16
N PRO A 38 -18.24 14.08 -2.07
CA PRO A 38 -18.86 13.32 -3.13
C PRO A 38 -19.70 12.26 -2.47
N ALA A 39 -20.96 12.17 -2.88
CA ALA A 39 -21.85 11.09 -2.44
C ALA A 39 -21.05 9.80 -2.51
N ILE A 40 -20.92 9.10 -1.37
CA ILE A 40 -20.16 7.84 -1.27
C ILE A 40 -20.73 6.95 -2.37
N ALA A 41 -19.96 6.80 -3.42
CA ALA A 41 -20.34 5.86 -4.47
C ALA A 41 -20.52 4.52 -3.78
N THR A 42 -21.71 3.94 -3.86
CA THR A 42 -21.96 2.59 -3.37
C THR A 42 -20.81 1.75 -3.87
N ALA A 43 -20.02 1.19 -2.94
CA ALA A 43 -18.78 0.50 -3.25
C ALA A 43 -19.06 -0.49 -4.37
N LEU A 44 -18.52 -0.23 -5.56
CA LEU A 44 -18.58 -1.20 -6.65
C LEU A 44 -17.90 -2.46 -6.12
N PRO A 45 -18.51 -3.63 -6.22
CA PRO A 45 -17.92 -4.86 -5.70
C PRO A 45 -16.70 -5.22 -6.55
N MET A 46 -15.56 -4.59 -6.22
CA MET A 46 -14.27 -4.86 -6.89
C MET A 46 -13.80 -6.29 -6.63
N HIS A 47 -14.20 -6.84 -5.48
CA HIS A 47 -13.97 -8.21 -5.07
C HIS A 47 -15.32 -8.89 -4.77
N PRO A 48 -16.14 -9.14 -5.81
CA PRO A 48 -17.53 -9.58 -5.60
C PRO A 48 -17.64 -10.93 -4.84
N VAL A 49 -16.59 -11.74 -4.91
CA VAL A 49 -16.54 -13.00 -4.16
C VAL A 49 -15.95 -12.80 -2.78
N ALA A 50 -14.77 -12.17 -2.65
CA ALA A 50 -14.07 -12.01 -1.38
C ALA A 50 -14.92 -11.25 -0.33
N GLY A 51 -15.36 -10.03 -0.64
CA GLY A 51 -16.11 -9.19 0.30
C GLY A 51 -17.44 -9.77 0.76
N SER A 52 -18.13 -10.50 -0.12
CA SER A 52 -19.47 -11.07 0.12
C SER A 52 -19.50 -12.59 0.11
N PHE A 53 -18.37 -13.28 0.24
CA PHE A 53 -18.28 -14.73 0.15
C PHE A 53 -19.34 -15.42 1.02
N LYS A 54 -20.09 -16.31 0.38
CA LYS A 54 -20.97 -17.30 1.02
C LYS A 54 -20.65 -18.66 0.45
N PRO A 55 -20.54 -19.70 1.28
CA PRO A 55 -20.26 -21.05 0.80
C PRO A 55 -21.40 -21.59 -0.06
N ASP A 56 -21.02 -22.30 -1.11
CA ASP A 56 -21.92 -23.04 -2.00
C ASP A 56 -21.27 -24.38 -2.45
N ASP A 57 -21.81 -25.03 -3.48
CA ASP A 57 -21.32 -26.32 -3.98
C ASP A 57 -20.33 -26.19 -5.15
N THR A 58 -19.91 -24.97 -5.52
CA THR A 58 -18.97 -24.74 -6.62
C THR A 58 -17.63 -25.44 -6.37
N LYS A 59 -17.15 -26.21 -7.33
CA LYS A 59 -15.88 -26.95 -7.27
C LYS A 59 -14.88 -26.43 -8.29
N LEU A 60 -13.59 -26.64 -8.03
CA LEU A 60 -12.52 -26.20 -8.94
C LEU A 60 -12.58 -26.87 -10.31
N GLU A 61 -13.03 -28.12 -10.32
CA GLU A 61 -13.16 -28.94 -11.54
C GLU A 61 -14.20 -28.38 -12.51
N ASP A 62 -15.17 -27.61 -12.01
CA ASP A 62 -16.29 -27.08 -12.79
C ASP A 62 -15.98 -25.68 -13.37
N CYS A 63 -14.83 -25.07 -13.04
CA CYS A 63 -14.61 -23.65 -13.28
C CYS A 63 -14.06 -23.29 -14.65
N ALA A 64 -13.42 -24.20 -15.38
CA ALA A 64 -12.70 -23.91 -16.62
C ALA A 64 -11.87 -22.61 -16.51
N GLU A 65 -12.09 -21.63 -17.38
CA GLU A 65 -11.42 -20.31 -17.40
C GLU A 65 -12.13 -19.22 -16.55
N SER A 66 -13.22 -19.59 -15.87
CA SER A 66 -14.00 -18.59 -15.10
C SER A 66 -13.29 -18.20 -13.81
N ARG A 67 -12.76 -16.97 -13.77
CA ARG A 67 -12.11 -16.39 -12.59
C ARG A 67 -13.03 -16.39 -11.36
N ARG A 68 -14.27 -15.94 -11.54
CA ARG A 68 -15.25 -15.88 -10.44
C ARG A 68 -15.57 -17.26 -9.87
N CYS A 69 -15.69 -18.25 -10.73
CA CYS A 69 -15.88 -19.63 -10.31
C CYS A 69 -14.67 -20.14 -9.52
N THR A 70 -13.46 -19.89 -10.02
CA THR A 70 -12.21 -20.28 -9.33
C THR A 70 -12.11 -19.64 -7.94
N GLU A 71 -12.38 -18.33 -7.82
CA GLU A 71 -12.42 -17.62 -6.53
C GLU A 71 -13.42 -18.29 -5.57
N GLN A 72 -14.65 -18.54 -6.04
CA GLN A 72 -15.69 -19.16 -5.23
C GLN A 72 -15.29 -20.56 -4.77
N ALA A 73 -14.77 -21.39 -5.67
CA ALA A 73 -14.34 -22.76 -5.36
C ALA A 73 -13.20 -22.81 -4.33
N PHE A 74 -12.18 -21.93 -4.44
CA PHE A 74 -11.14 -21.82 -3.41
C PHE A 74 -11.71 -21.35 -2.07
N GLY A 75 -12.66 -20.41 -2.07
CA GLY A 75 -13.40 -19.99 -0.90
C GLY A 75 -14.12 -21.17 -0.23
N ASN A 76 -14.79 -22.01 -1.01
CA ASN A 76 -15.46 -23.22 -0.51
C ASN A 76 -14.47 -24.19 0.14
N VAL A 77 -13.31 -24.42 -0.48
CA VAL A 77 -12.25 -25.25 0.12
C VAL A 77 -11.80 -24.66 1.46
N ALA A 78 -11.57 -23.35 1.53
CA ALA A 78 -11.15 -22.69 2.76
C ALA A 78 -12.24 -22.79 3.86
N PHE A 79 -13.51 -22.64 3.49
CA PHE A 79 -14.61 -22.69 4.41
C PHE A 79 -14.86 -24.11 4.94
N TYR A 80 -14.97 -25.11 4.05
CA TYR A 80 -15.34 -26.48 4.44
C TYR A 80 -14.16 -27.31 4.93
N ARG A 81 -12.96 -27.15 4.32
CA ARG A 81 -11.77 -27.95 4.63
C ARG A 81 -10.70 -27.22 5.42
N GLY A 82 -10.85 -25.90 5.57
CA GLY A 82 -9.93 -25.02 6.29
C GLY A 82 -8.85 -24.38 5.42
N PRO A 83 -8.19 -23.32 5.95
CA PRO A 83 -7.23 -22.53 5.19
C PRO A 83 -6.00 -23.33 4.75
N THR A 84 -5.48 -24.25 5.55
CA THR A 84 -4.33 -25.10 5.19
C THR A 84 -4.59 -25.89 3.91
N ALA A 85 -5.77 -26.51 3.78
CA ALA A 85 -6.13 -27.27 2.58
C ALA A 85 -6.31 -26.36 1.35
N ALA A 86 -6.86 -25.15 1.55
CA ALA A 86 -7.03 -24.18 0.48
C ALA A 86 -5.67 -23.62 0.02
N LEU A 87 -4.79 -23.23 0.96
CA LEU A 87 -3.46 -22.69 0.67
C LEU A 87 -2.57 -23.74 -0.02
N ALA A 88 -2.59 -25.00 0.41
CA ALA A 88 -1.84 -26.06 -0.27
C ALA A 88 -2.26 -26.22 -1.75
N ARG A 89 -3.56 -26.17 -2.05
CA ARG A 89 -4.05 -26.20 -3.44
C ARG A 89 -3.72 -24.92 -4.20
N PHE A 90 -3.76 -23.79 -3.51
CA PHE A 90 -3.41 -22.48 -4.05
C PHE A 90 -1.93 -22.45 -4.45
N ASP A 91 -1.02 -22.85 -3.55
CA ASP A 91 0.41 -22.89 -3.82
C ASP A 91 0.76 -23.86 -4.96
N ALA A 92 0.07 -25.00 -5.04
CA ALA A 92 0.24 -25.93 -6.15
C ALA A 92 -0.18 -25.34 -7.51
N ARG A 93 -1.13 -24.41 -7.54
CA ARG A 93 -1.62 -23.76 -8.77
C ARG A 93 -0.87 -22.49 -9.12
N TYR A 94 -0.48 -21.69 -8.13
CA TYR A 94 0.04 -20.32 -8.30
C TYR A 94 1.43 -20.13 -7.67
N GLY A 95 2.18 -21.20 -7.39
CA GLY A 95 3.42 -21.15 -6.63
C GLY A 95 4.54 -20.30 -7.23
N ASP A 96 4.47 -20.04 -8.53
CA ASP A 96 5.41 -19.14 -9.23
C ASP A 96 5.00 -17.66 -9.21
N PHE A 97 3.82 -17.34 -8.64
CA PHE A 97 3.24 -15.99 -8.53
C PHE A 97 3.12 -15.23 -9.87
N SER A 98 3.29 -15.89 -11.00
CA SER A 98 3.21 -15.27 -12.33
C SER A 98 1.78 -14.98 -12.77
N ASP A 99 0.77 -15.69 -12.20
CA ASP A 99 -0.64 -15.49 -12.52
C ASP A 99 -1.20 -14.25 -11.77
N PRO A 100 -1.62 -13.19 -12.47
CA PRO A 100 -2.20 -12.00 -11.86
C PRO A 100 -3.51 -12.26 -11.09
N ASN A 101 -4.15 -13.43 -11.30
CA ASN A 101 -5.36 -13.79 -10.58
C ASN A 101 -5.10 -14.34 -9.19
N CYS A 102 -3.85 -14.73 -8.88
CA CYS A 102 -3.53 -15.34 -7.59
C CYS A 102 -3.92 -14.41 -6.42
N HIS A 103 -3.71 -13.11 -6.54
CA HIS A 103 -4.03 -12.15 -5.48
C HIS A 103 -5.52 -12.15 -5.11
N ARG A 104 -6.40 -12.17 -6.12
CA ARG A 104 -7.86 -12.23 -5.91
C ARG A 104 -8.32 -13.53 -5.26
N VAL A 105 -7.75 -14.65 -5.68
CA VAL A 105 -8.04 -15.96 -5.08
C VAL A 105 -7.59 -15.97 -3.62
N ALA A 106 -6.41 -15.42 -3.31
CA ALA A 106 -5.92 -15.30 -1.94
C ALA A 106 -6.85 -14.44 -1.06
N HIS A 107 -7.40 -13.33 -1.56
CA HIS A 107 -8.46 -12.57 -0.88
C HIS A 107 -9.65 -13.45 -0.52
N THR A 108 -10.14 -14.24 -1.46
CA THR A 108 -11.31 -15.10 -1.23
C THR A 108 -11.02 -16.17 -0.19
N ILE A 109 -9.82 -16.78 -0.20
CA ILE A 109 -9.41 -17.75 0.83
C ILE A 109 -9.41 -17.09 2.21
N GLY A 110 -8.85 -15.86 2.35
CA GLY A 110 -8.84 -15.11 3.60
C GLY A 110 -10.24 -14.80 4.11
N SER A 111 -11.10 -14.27 3.25
CA SER A 111 -12.50 -13.97 3.55
C SER A 111 -13.29 -15.21 4.00
N ALA A 112 -13.17 -16.31 3.27
CA ALA A 112 -13.84 -17.56 3.58
C ALA A 112 -13.34 -18.16 4.90
N THR A 113 -12.03 -18.05 5.18
CA THR A 113 -11.44 -18.50 6.45
C THR A 113 -11.98 -17.67 7.62
N LEU A 114 -12.14 -16.35 7.45
CA LEU A 114 -12.76 -15.52 8.47
C LEU A 114 -14.22 -15.93 8.72
N ALA A 115 -14.96 -16.23 7.67
CA ALA A 115 -16.34 -16.75 7.80
C ALA A 115 -16.37 -18.06 8.59
N ARG A 116 -15.48 -19.01 8.26
CA ARG A 116 -15.30 -20.26 9.02
C ARG A 116 -14.95 -20.01 10.48
N ASN A 117 -14.10 -19.05 10.76
CA ASN A 117 -13.69 -18.67 12.11
C ASN A 117 -14.68 -17.72 12.82
N LYS A 118 -15.89 -17.54 12.28
CA LYS A 118 -16.95 -16.71 12.87
C LYS A 118 -16.51 -15.30 13.20
N GLY A 119 -15.73 -14.67 12.30
CA GLY A 119 -15.27 -13.29 12.46
C GLY A 119 -14.06 -13.10 13.38
N ASN A 120 -13.41 -14.17 13.85
CA ASN A 120 -12.22 -14.05 14.70
C ASN A 120 -10.98 -13.72 13.86
N VAL A 121 -10.68 -12.41 13.73
CA VAL A 121 -9.57 -11.87 12.92
C VAL A 121 -8.24 -12.42 13.38
N ALA A 122 -7.90 -12.34 14.68
CA ALA A 122 -6.61 -12.79 15.20
C ALA A 122 -6.36 -14.27 14.94
N LYS A 123 -7.37 -15.14 15.18
CA LYS A 123 -7.29 -16.57 14.86
C LYS A 123 -7.08 -16.79 13.35
N THR A 124 -7.75 -16.00 12.52
CA THR A 124 -7.66 -16.14 11.06
C THR A 124 -6.28 -15.70 10.56
N PHE A 125 -5.74 -14.61 11.09
CA PHE A 125 -4.39 -14.15 10.76
C PHE A 125 -3.32 -15.19 11.07
N ALA A 126 -3.40 -15.86 12.23
CA ALA A 126 -2.48 -16.91 12.60
C ALA A 126 -2.47 -18.12 11.64
N GLN A 127 -3.50 -18.28 10.82
CA GLN A 127 -3.66 -19.36 9.84
C GLN A 127 -3.29 -18.92 8.40
N GLY A 128 -2.88 -17.67 8.22
CA GLY A 128 -2.67 -17.06 6.93
C GLY A 128 -1.32 -17.35 6.28
N SER A 129 -1.25 -17.02 5.00
CA SER A 129 -0.03 -17.01 4.19
C SER A 129 0.17 -15.63 3.58
N SER A 130 1.43 -15.23 3.43
CA SER A 130 1.80 -14.03 2.67
C SER A 130 1.94 -14.29 1.17
N SER A 131 1.68 -15.51 0.72
CA SER A 131 1.69 -15.88 -0.68
C SER A 131 0.86 -14.90 -1.50
N CYS A 132 1.30 -14.67 -2.72
CA CYS A 132 0.65 -13.77 -3.64
C CYS A 132 0.37 -12.38 -3.04
N PHE A 133 1.43 -11.68 -2.65
CA PHE A 133 1.39 -10.30 -2.14
C PHE A 133 0.44 -10.13 -0.94
N SER A 134 0.44 -11.10 -0.03
CA SER A 134 -0.35 -11.06 1.21
C SER A 134 -1.88 -11.01 1.02
N GLY A 135 -2.39 -11.38 -0.13
CA GLY A 135 -3.83 -11.30 -0.46
C GLY A 135 -4.73 -11.97 0.56
N PHE A 136 -4.29 -13.05 1.22
CA PHE A 136 -5.05 -13.68 2.29
C PHE A 136 -5.45 -12.69 3.40
N TYR A 137 -4.49 -11.91 3.89
CA TYR A 137 -4.73 -10.95 4.98
C TYR A 137 -5.63 -9.80 4.52
N HIS A 138 -5.48 -9.37 3.28
CA HIS A 138 -6.34 -8.34 2.69
C HIS A 138 -7.81 -8.79 2.66
N GLY A 139 -8.08 -10.01 2.20
CA GLY A 139 -9.43 -10.56 2.16
C GLY A 139 -10.09 -10.75 3.53
N VAL A 140 -9.30 -11.03 4.57
CA VAL A 140 -9.79 -11.06 5.96
C VAL A 140 -10.32 -9.70 6.37
N LEU A 141 -9.58 -8.63 6.09
CA LEU A 141 -9.95 -7.27 6.50
C LEU A 141 -11.03 -6.66 5.61
N GLU A 142 -11.00 -6.93 4.31
CA GLU A 142 -12.08 -6.59 3.40
C GLU A 142 -13.43 -7.13 3.92
N ARG A 143 -13.48 -8.41 4.28
CA ARG A 143 -14.69 -8.99 4.86
C ARG A 143 -15.05 -8.39 6.22
N SER A 144 -14.08 -8.13 7.07
CA SER A 144 -14.32 -7.55 8.40
C SER A 144 -14.96 -6.18 8.31
N LEU A 145 -14.62 -5.41 7.28
CA LEU A 145 -15.12 -4.06 7.05
C LEU A 145 -16.42 -4.02 6.22
N ALA A 146 -16.73 -5.05 5.45
CA ALA A 146 -17.90 -5.10 4.56
C ALA A 146 -19.25 -4.90 5.29
N GLY A 147 -19.30 -5.16 6.60
CA GLY A 147 -20.50 -4.95 7.43
C GLY A 147 -20.55 -3.62 8.19
N VAL A 148 -19.53 -2.80 8.06
CA VAL A 148 -19.45 -1.51 8.80
C VAL A 148 -20.45 -0.52 8.22
N ARG A 149 -21.30 0.02 9.09
CA ARG A 149 -22.25 1.06 8.74
C ARG A 149 -21.74 2.41 9.24
N GLY A 150 -21.79 3.40 8.39
CA GLY A 150 -21.29 4.75 8.67
C GLY A 150 -19.82 4.92 8.25
N TYR A 151 -19.60 5.91 7.39
CA TYR A 151 -18.32 6.18 6.76
C TYR A 151 -17.63 7.42 7.34
N GLN A 152 -17.98 7.80 8.56
CA GLN A 152 -17.25 8.87 9.25
C GLN A 152 -15.88 8.36 9.70
N PRO A 153 -14.80 9.18 9.57
CA PRO A 153 -13.45 8.79 9.97
C PRO A 153 -13.36 8.23 11.38
N GLU A 154 -14.16 8.78 12.31
CA GLU A 154 -14.23 8.36 13.71
C GLU A 154 -14.74 6.93 13.85
N THR A 155 -15.83 6.59 13.14
CA THR A 155 -16.44 5.25 13.15
C THR A 155 -15.50 4.24 12.51
N LEU A 156 -14.98 4.56 11.32
CA LEU A 156 -14.02 3.70 10.61
C LEU A 156 -12.73 3.51 11.43
N GLY A 157 -12.21 4.58 12.02
CA GLY A 157 -11.01 4.53 12.86
C GLY A 157 -11.22 3.73 14.15
N ALA A 158 -12.40 3.78 14.77
CA ALA A 158 -12.71 2.95 15.93
C ALA A 158 -12.73 1.46 15.58
N VAL A 159 -13.39 1.08 14.49
CA VAL A 159 -13.39 -0.30 13.98
C VAL A 159 -11.97 -0.73 13.62
N ALA A 160 -11.21 0.13 12.93
CA ALA A 160 -9.84 -0.12 12.54
C ALA A 160 -8.94 -0.47 13.74
N ARG A 161 -8.98 0.33 14.80
CA ARG A 161 -8.25 0.05 16.04
C ARG A 161 -8.65 -1.28 16.66
N ASP A 162 -9.94 -1.57 16.74
CA ASP A 162 -10.43 -2.81 17.37
C ASP A 162 -10.04 -4.07 16.61
N LEU A 163 -10.05 -4.02 15.27
CA LEU A 163 -9.68 -5.16 14.43
C LEU A 163 -8.25 -5.62 14.65
N CYS A 164 -7.26 -4.69 14.70
CA CYS A 164 -5.86 -5.04 14.83
C CYS A 164 -5.35 -5.09 16.30
N ARG A 165 -6.08 -4.56 17.25
CA ARG A 165 -5.68 -4.44 18.67
C ARG A 165 -5.27 -5.77 19.34
N LYS A 166 -5.86 -6.88 18.90
CA LYS A 166 -5.55 -8.22 19.44
C LYS A 166 -4.27 -8.82 18.87
N ILE A 167 -3.70 -8.22 17.84
CA ILE A 167 -2.44 -8.65 17.24
C ILE A 167 -1.33 -7.77 17.83
N LYS A 168 -0.64 -8.29 18.82
CA LYS A 168 0.37 -7.53 19.55
C LYS A 168 1.66 -7.42 18.76
N VAL A 169 2.21 -6.21 18.66
CA VAL A 169 3.50 -5.92 18.00
C VAL A 169 4.63 -6.70 18.68
N GLU A 170 4.60 -6.80 20.00
CA GLU A 170 5.58 -7.51 20.82
C GLU A 170 5.57 -9.03 20.54
N ALA A 171 4.43 -9.56 20.12
CA ALA A 171 4.31 -10.98 19.76
C ALA A 171 4.75 -11.24 18.30
N SER A 172 4.47 -10.32 17.40
CA SER A 172 4.91 -10.42 15.99
C SER A 172 4.72 -9.08 15.27
N VAL A 173 5.84 -8.41 15.00
CA VAL A 173 5.86 -7.17 14.18
C VAL A 173 5.26 -7.45 12.80
N TRP A 174 5.58 -8.61 12.22
CA TRP A 174 5.07 -9.02 10.92
C TRP A 174 3.54 -9.12 10.88
N LEU A 175 2.93 -9.85 11.81
CA LEU A 175 1.48 -10.00 11.84
C LEU A 175 0.77 -8.68 12.13
N ALA A 176 1.32 -7.85 13.01
CA ALA A 176 0.79 -6.52 13.26
C ALA A 176 0.86 -5.64 12.00
N TYR A 177 1.99 -5.66 11.28
CA TYR A 177 2.12 -4.98 9.99
C TYR A 177 1.08 -5.46 8.98
N GLN A 178 0.90 -6.79 8.83
CA GLN A 178 -0.08 -7.34 7.89
C GLN A 178 -1.50 -6.91 8.21
N CYS A 179 -1.85 -6.83 9.51
CA CYS A 179 -3.17 -6.33 9.90
C CYS A 179 -3.34 -4.85 9.52
N LEU A 180 -2.41 -4.02 9.89
CA LEU A 180 -2.48 -2.58 9.65
C LEU A 180 -2.46 -2.25 8.15
N HIS A 181 -1.59 -2.91 7.39
CA HIS A 181 -1.49 -2.70 5.94
C HIS A 181 -2.76 -3.19 5.22
N GLY A 182 -3.20 -4.40 5.53
CA GLY A 182 -4.46 -4.93 4.97
C GLY A 182 -5.69 -4.12 5.39
N LEU A 183 -5.66 -3.49 6.57
CA LEU A 183 -6.69 -2.55 6.99
C LEU A 183 -6.80 -1.38 5.99
N GLY A 184 -5.67 -0.84 5.53
CA GLY A 184 -5.65 0.22 4.51
C GLY A 184 -6.34 -0.19 3.22
N HIS A 185 -6.06 -1.40 2.70
CA HIS A 185 -6.78 -1.96 1.54
C HIS A 185 -8.29 -2.04 1.82
N GLY A 186 -8.66 -2.62 2.95
CA GLY A 186 -10.07 -2.75 3.33
C GLY A 186 -10.79 -1.41 3.47
N LEU A 187 -10.14 -0.39 4.01
CA LEU A 187 -10.69 0.97 4.11
C LEU A 187 -10.93 1.57 2.73
N MET A 188 -9.98 1.47 1.80
CA MET A 188 -10.16 1.98 0.43
C MET A 188 -11.36 1.32 -0.27
N ILE A 189 -11.47 0.01 -0.18
CA ILE A 189 -12.60 -0.75 -0.76
C ILE A 189 -13.91 -0.33 -0.09
N THR A 190 -13.95 -0.29 1.25
CA THR A 190 -15.16 0.01 2.02
C THR A 190 -15.66 1.43 1.81
N THR A 191 -14.75 2.40 1.65
CA THR A 191 -15.10 3.82 1.39
C THR A 191 -15.42 4.12 -0.07
N GLY A 192 -15.52 3.10 -0.93
CA GLY A 192 -15.73 3.30 -2.36
C GLY A 192 -14.58 4.06 -3.03
N TYR A 193 -13.35 3.75 -2.65
CA TYR A 193 -12.13 4.38 -3.16
C TYR A 193 -12.06 5.89 -2.86
N THR A 194 -12.53 6.28 -1.67
CA THR A 194 -12.41 7.67 -1.20
C THR A 194 -11.11 7.85 -0.43
N LEU A 195 -10.02 8.20 -1.14
CA LEU A 195 -8.66 8.31 -0.59
C LEU A 195 -8.58 9.19 0.67
N PRO A 196 -9.09 10.45 0.70
CA PRO A 196 -8.98 11.28 1.89
C PRO A 196 -9.68 10.69 3.11
N LEU A 197 -10.82 10.04 2.92
CA LEU A 197 -11.56 9.41 4.01
C LEU A 197 -10.82 8.21 4.57
N SER A 198 -10.20 7.40 3.70
CA SER A 198 -9.42 6.23 4.10
C SER A 198 -8.16 6.62 4.89
N LEU A 199 -7.45 7.67 4.46
CA LEU A 199 -6.30 8.22 5.18
C LEU A 199 -6.71 8.77 6.55
N LYS A 200 -7.76 9.59 6.62
CA LYS A 200 -8.30 10.10 7.89
C LYS A 200 -8.72 8.98 8.86
N ALA A 201 -9.18 7.84 8.36
CA ALA A 201 -9.47 6.69 9.21
C ALA A 201 -8.18 6.04 9.75
N CYS A 202 -7.12 5.94 8.94
CA CYS A 202 -5.80 5.50 9.37
C CYS A 202 -5.19 6.43 10.44
N ASP A 203 -5.39 7.75 10.34
CA ASP A 203 -4.90 8.75 11.30
C ASP A 203 -5.43 8.53 12.72
N ARG A 204 -6.54 7.79 12.86
CA ARG A 204 -7.12 7.44 14.17
C ARG A 204 -6.40 6.28 14.87
N LEU A 205 -5.39 5.68 14.25
CA LEU A 205 -4.55 4.65 14.87
C LEU A 205 -3.56 5.28 15.84
N GLU A 206 -3.16 4.51 16.86
CA GLU A 206 -2.47 5.03 18.05
C GLU A 206 -1.04 5.51 17.77
N THR A 207 -0.28 4.76 16.95
CA THR A 207 1.14 5.07 16.71
C THR A 207 1.38 5.57 15.28
N SER A 208 2.44 6.36 15.07
CA SER A 208 2.85 6.79 13.73
C SER A 208 3.16 5.61 12.82
N TRP A 209 3.78 4.54 13.35
CA TRP A 209 4.04 3.32 12.59
C TRP A 209 2.73 2.63 12.16
N ALA A 210 1.73 2.57 13.05
CA ALA A 210 0.42 1.99 12.71
C ALA A 210 -0.28 2.80 11.60
N ARG A 211 -0.29 4.13 11.72
CA ARG A 211 -0.84 5.03 10.69
C ARG A 211 -0.14 4.84 9.35
N THR A 212 1.20 4.90 9.36
CA THR A 212 2.01 4.75 8.15
C THR A 212 1.83 3.37 7.50
N SER A 213 1.73 2.30 8.30
CA SER A 213 1.47 0.95 7.79
C SER A 213 0.10 0.85 7.09
N CYS A 214 -0.94 1.43 7.71
CA CYS A 214 -2.28 1.53 7.15
C CYS A 214 -2.29 2.35 5.86
N ASN A 215 -1.64 3.51 5.84
CA ASN A 215 -1.51 4.36 4.64
C ASN A 215 -0.83 3.62 3.49
N GLY A 216 0.13 2.73 3.77
CA GLY A 216 0.73 1.86 2.77
C GLY A 216 -0.30 1.02 2.02
N GLY A 217 -1.25 0.41 2.73
CA GLY A 217 -2.35 -0.35 2.12
C GLY A 217 -3.33 0.55 1.35
N VAL A 218 -3.66 1.72 1.90
CA VAL A 218 -4.52 2.72 1.24
C VAL A 218 -3.92 3.14 -0.11
N PHE A 219 -2.65 3.52 -0.16
CA PHE A 219 -2.02 3.95 -1.41
C PHE A 219 -1.80 2.79 -2.39
N MET A 220 -1.47 1.60 -1.90
CA MET A 220 -1.33 0.43 -2.77
C MET A 220 -2.66 0.11 -3.46
N GLU A 221 -3.77 0.15 -2.75
CA GLU A 221 -5.10 -0.05 -3.31
C GLU A 221 -5.49 1.08 -4.27
N ASN A 222 -5.18 2.35 -3.94
CA ASN A 222 -5.43 3.50 -4.81
C ASN A 222 -4.72 3.38 -6.16
N ILE A 223 -3.49 2.85 -6.17
CA ILE A 223 -2.64 2.72 -7.36
C ILE A 223 -2.96 1.44 -8.13
N SER A 224 -3.49 0.41 -7.46
CA SER A 224 -3.77 -0.89 -8.09
C SER A 224 -4.82 -0.76 -9.19
N THR A 225 -4.51 -1.34 -10.35
CA THR A 225 -5.45 -1.44 -11.47
C THR A 225 -5.80 -2.90 -11.78
N LEU A 226 -5.46 -3.82 -10.89
CA LEU A 226 -5.64 -5.28 -11.10
C LEU A 226 -7.08 -5.67 -11.43
N TYR A 227 -8.05 -4.83 -11.07
CA TYR A 227 -9.48 -5.09 -11.27
C TYR A 227 -10.10 -4.25 -12.38
N GLY A 228 -9.30 -3.56 -13.19
CA GLY A 228 -9.78 -2.70 -14.28
C GLY A 228 -10.41 -1.39 -13.79
N PHE A 229 -10.27 -1.06 -12.51
CA PHE A 229 -10.76 0.18 -11.93
C PHE A 229 -9.62 1.21 -11.86
N LYS A 230 -9.90 2.45 -12.28
CA LYS A 230 -8.99 3.59 -12.10
C LYS A 230 -9.54 4.49 -11.01
N SER A 231 -8.78 4.68 -9.95
CA SER A 231 -9.14 5.62 -8.90
C SER A 231 -9.21 7.05 -9.45
N ARG A 232 -10.23 7.81 -9.02
CA ARG A 232 -10.34 9.26 -9.33
C ARG A 232 -9.21 10.10 -8.72
N TYR A 233 -8.45 9.52 -7.80
CA TYR A 233 -7.26 10.12 -7.17
C TYR A 233 -5.98 9.72 -7.90
N LEU A 234 -6.06 9.46 -9.22
CA LEU A 234 -4.92 9.26 -10.11
C LEU A 234 -5.07 10.16 -11.33
N ARG A 235 -3.99 10.80 -11.74
CA ARG A 235 -3.93 11.69 -12.90
C ARG A 235 -2.92 11.16 -13.91
N ASP A 236 -3.24 11.18 -15.19
CA ASP A 236 -2.31 10.74 -16.24
C ASP A 236 -1.36 11.86 -16.64
N ASP A 237 -1.79 13.13 -16.50
CA ASP A 237 -1.01 14.34 -16.71
C ASP A 237 -0.07 14.69 -15.54
N ASP A 238 -0.26 14.09 -14.37
CA ASP A 238 0.61 14.19 -13.20
C ASP A 238 0.80 12.81 -12.56
N PRO A 239 1.74 11.99 -13.02
CA PRO A 239 1.96 10.64 -12.50
C PRO A 239 2.43 10.58 -11.04
N LEU A 240 2.94 11.68 -10.47
CA LEU A 240 3.29 11.78 -9.05
C LEU A 240 2.07 12.05 -8.15
N TYR A 241 0.93 12.48 -8.72
CA TYR A 241 -0.31 12.65 -7.97
C TYR A 241 -0.87 11.26 -7.56
N PRO A 242 -1.30 11.08 -6.30
CA PRO A 242 -1.56 12.09 -5.28
C PRO A 242 -0.39 12.39 -4.32
N CYS A 243 0.81 11.80 -4.50
CA CYS A 243 1.89 11.88 -3.53
C CYS A 243 2.40 13.30 -3.28
N ASN A 244 2.39 14.14 -4.32
CA ASN A 244 2.75 15.56 -4.24
C ASN A 244 1.64 16.44 -3.64
N ALA A 245 0.45 15.91 -3.33
CA ALA A 245 -0.71 16.66 -2.88
C ALA A 245 -1.31 16.20 -1.52
N VAL A 246 -0.91 15.03 -1.02
CA VAL A 246 -1.36 14.53 0.30
C VAL A 246 -0.60 15.22 1.43
N ALA A 247 -1.07 15.05 2.68
CA ALA A 247 -0.40 15.57 3.86
C ALA A 247 1.02 15.01 4.00
N GLU A 248 1.92 15.77 4.63
CA GLU A 248 3.36 15.47 4.69
C GLU A 248 3.63 14.09 5.34
N GLU A 249 2.88 13.75 6.39
CA GLU A 249 2.95 12.47 7.09
C GLU A 249 2.54 11.26 6.25
N ASP A 250 1.76 11.47 5.18
CA ASP A 250 1.28 10.42 4.29
C ASP A 250 2.23 10.17 3.11
N LYS A 251 3.05 11.14 2.76
CA LYS A 251 3.88 11.14 1.55
C LYS A 251 4.83 9.95 1.47
N ILE A 252 5.44 9.56 2.60
CA ILE A 252 6.44 8.47 2.59
C ILE A 252 5.89 7.19 1.94
N LYS A 253 4.69 6.75 2.33
CA LYS A 253 4.10 5.51 1.80
C LYS A 253 3.55 5.68 0.39
N CYS A 254 3.09 6.87 0.05
CA CYS A 254 2.71 7.18 -1.32
C CYS A 254 3.91 7.07 -2.26
N TYR A 255 5.02 7.73 -1.95
CA TYR A 255 6.24 7.71 -2.76
C TYR A 255 6.92 6.32 -2.80
N GLU A 256 6.80 5.50 -1.76
CA GLU A 256 7.30 4.11 -1.74
C GLU A 256 6.53 3.16 -2.67
N ILE A 257 5.41 3.62 -3.28
CA ILE A 257 4.54 2.78 -4.11
C ILE A 257 4.31 3.37 -5.50
N VAL A 258 4.56 4.66 -5.70
CA VAL A 258 4.09 5.44 -6.87
C VAL A 258 4.63 4.96 -8.22
N THR A 259 5.80 4.33 -8.26
CA THR A 259 6.46 4.00 -9.53
C THR A 259 5.72 2.96 -10.36
N SER A 260 4.97 2.06 -9.72
CA SER A 260 4.06 1.16 -10.44
C SER A 260 3.00 1.93 -11.25
N ARG A 261 2.60 3.11 -10.77
CA ARG A 261 1.71 4.01 -11.51
C ARG A 261 2.44 4.74 -12.62
N ILE A 262 3.63 5.31 -12.30
CA ILE A 262 4.42 6.05 -13.29
C ILE A 262 4.76 5.15 -14.48
N LEU A 263 5.28 3.95 -14.24
CA LEU A 263 5.60 2.97 -15.28
C LEU A 263 4.41 2.68 -16.21
N ARG A 264 3.19 2.62 -15.67
CA ARG A 264 1.99 2.44 -16.51
C ARG A 264 1.66 3.66 -17.37
N VAL A 265 1.92 4.88 -16.86
CA VAL A 265 1.65 6.12 -17.60
C VAL A 265 2.65 6.31 -18.74
N VAL A 266 3.90 5.89 -18.52
CA VAL A 266 4.99 6.04 -19.49
C VAL A 266 5.28 4.74 -20.26
N ASP A 267 4.31 3.84 -20.37
CA ASP A 267 4.38 2.58 -21.13
C ASP A 267 5.64 1.74 -20.80
N GLY A 268 6.05 1.73 -19.55
CA GLY A 268 7.19 0.95 -19.08
C GLY A 268 8.55 1.60 -19.32
N ASP A 269 8.64 2.88 -19.61
CA ASP A 269 9.92 3.59 -19.72
C ASP A 269 10.54 3.84 -18.34
N TRP A 270 11.57 3.05 -18.02
CA TRP A 270 12.30 3.10 -16.75
C TRP A 270 13.11 4.39 -16.59
N ALA A 271 13.71 4.88 -17.68
CA ALA A 271 14.50 6.11 -17.65
C ALA A 271 13.60 7.34 -17.46
N GLU A 272 12.42 7.35 -18.10
CA GLU A 272 11.41 8.37 -17.87
C GLU A 272 10.88 8.32 -16.42
N THR A 273 10.60 7.13 -15.90
CA THR A 273 10.19 6.93 -14.50
C THR A 273 11.25 7.44 -13.53
N ALA A 274 12.53 7.23 -13.83
CA ALA A 274 13.63 7.76 -13.02
C ALA A 274 13.65 9.31 -13.02
N ARG A 275 13.33 9.95 -14.14
CA ARG A 275 13.20 11.43 -14.21
C ARG A 275 12.04 11.93 -13.36
N TYR A 276 10.89 11.26 -13.37
CA TYR A 276 9.80 11.58 -12.45
C TYR A 276 10.22 11.45 -10.98
N CYS A 277 10.92 10.37 -10.60
CA CYS A 277 11.44 10.25 -9.23
C CYS A 277 12.41 11.38 -8.86
N ALA A 278 13.28 11.79 -9.78
CA ALA A 278 14.21 12.89 -9.56
C ALA A 278 13.52 14.26 -9.45
N SER A 279 12.33 14.43 -10.04
CA SER A 279 11.51 15.63 -9.95
C SER A 279 10.62 15.70 -8.71
N ALA A 280 10.56 14.62 -7.93
CA ALA A 280 9.83 14.61 -6.67
C ALA A 280 10.40 15.63 -5.67
N GLU A 281 9.62 16.00 -4.67
CA GLU A 281 10.10 16.86 -3.57
C GLU A 281 11.36 16.23 -2.94
N LYS A 282 12.35 17.06 -2.69
CA LYS A 282 13.71 16.66 -2.25
C LYS A 282 13.71 15.61 -1.13
N SER A 283 12.80 15.73 -0.17
CA SER A 283 12.68 14.80 0.96
C SER A 283 12.21 13.39 0.53
N TRP A 284 11.55 13.27 -0.62
CA TRP A 284 10.87 12.05 -1.06
C TRP A 284 11.51 11.36 -2.26
N VAL A 285 12.51 11.99 -2.89
CA VAL A 285 13.27 11.41 -4.02
C VAL A 285 13.75 9.99 -3.72
N SER A 286 14.34 9.76 -2.53
CA SER A 286 14.82 8.44 -2.15
C SER A 286 13.69 7.42 -1.97
N ALA A 287 12.51 7.84 -1.48
CA ALA A 287 11.36 6.96 -1.37
C ALA A 287 10.87 6.51 -2.75
N CYS A 288 10.82 7.42 -3.73
CA CYS A 288 10.46 7.12 -5.10
C CYS A 288 11.47 6.15 -5.77
N PHE A 289 12.78 6.34 -5.59
CA PHE A 289 13.76 5.41 -6.12
C PHE A 289 13.71 4.03 -5.44
N ARG A 290 13.38 3.94 -4.15
CA ARG A 290 13.11 2.64 -3.50
C ARG A 290 11.87 1.96 -4.09
N SER A 291 10.82 2.72 -4.40
CA SER A 291 9.66 2.21 -5.12
C SER A 291 10.04 1.61 -6.46
N LEU A 292 10.89 2.32 -7.24
CA LEU A 292 11.37 1.84 -8.54
C LEU A 292 12.19 0.55 -8.38
N GLY A 293 13.01 0.45 -7.34
CA GLY A 293 13.75 -0.76 -7.00
C GLY A 293 12.83 -1.94 -6.69
N ARG A 294 11.76 -1.73 -5.92
CA ARG A 294 10.75 -2.76 -5.70
C ARG A 294 10.14 -3.25 -7.01
N ASP A 295 9.78 -2.33 -7.90
CA ASP A 295 9.17 -2.69 -9.18
C ASP A 295 10.18 -3.39 -10.10
N SER A 296 11.50 -3.04 -10.02
CA SER A 296 12.55 -3.74 -10.76
C SER A 296 12.70 -5.19 -10.32
N ALA A 297 12.61 -5.48 -9.02
CA ALA A 297 12.63 -6.86 -8.52
C ALA A 297 11.45 -7.67 -9.09
N GLY A 298 10.26 -7.11 -9.08
CA GLY A 298 9.08 -7.76 -9.67
C GLY A 298 9.20 -7.97 -11.19
N GLN A 299 9.60 -6.94 -11.93
CA GLN A 299 9.75 -7.00 -13.39
C GLN A 299 10.85 -8.00 -13.83
N ALA A 300 11.92 -8.06 -13.07
CA ALA A 300 13.04 -8.97 -13.34
C ALA A 300 12.80 -10.40 -12.83
N HIS A 301 11.65 -10.71 -12.23
CA HIS A 301 11.42 -11.96 -11.53
C HIS A 301 12.57 -12.31 -10.57
N GLU A 302 13.05 -11.27 -9.86
CA GLU A 302 14.12 -11.34 -8.86
C GLU A 302 15.49 -11.77 -9.39
N ASP A 303 15.71 -11.75 -10.72
CA ASP A 303 16.99 -11.95 -11.35
C ASP A 303 17.94 -10.76 -11.03
N PRO A 304 19.05 -10.97 -10.29
CA PRO A 304 19.92 -9.89 -9.85
C PRO A 304 20.56 -9.10 -11.01
N VAL A 305 20.87 -9.76 -12.13
CA VAL A 305 21.50 -9.12 -13.30
C VAL A 305 20.53 -8.13 -13.92
N LYS A 306 19.30 -8.57 -14.18
CA LYS A 306 18.24 -7.72 -14.75
C LYS A 306 17.85 -6.58 -13.81
N ILE A 307 17.83 -6.82 -12.49
CA ILE A 307 17.59 -5.76 -11.50
C ILE A 307 18.67 -4.68 -11.61
N LEU A 308 19.94 -5.07 -11.66
CA LEU A 308 21.06 -4.12 -11.78
C LEU A 308 21.03 -3.36 -13.12
N GLU A 309 20.66 -4.02 -14.22
CA GLU A 309 20.43 -3.36 -15.51
C GLU A 309 19.34 -2.29 -15.41
N LEU A 310 18.16 -2.61 -14.83
CA LEU A 310 17.06 -1.66 -14.65
C LEU A 310 17.45 -0.51 -13.70
N CYS A 311 18.10 -0.80 -12.57
CA CYS A 311 18.54 0.23 -11.63
C CYS A 311 19.64 1.12 -12.24
N SER A 312 20.47 0.62 -13.15
CA SER A 312 21.51 1.42 -13.83
C SER A 312 20.93 2.57 -14.65
N LEU A 313 19.69 2.45 -15.14
CA LEU A 313 18.97 3.52 -15.85
C LEU A 313 18.70 4.75 -14.99
N THR A 314 18.81 4.61 -13.67
CA THR A 314 18.65 5.72 -12.71
C THR A 314 19.97 6.44 -12.39
N ARG A 315 21.11 5.96 -12.90
CA ARG A 315 22.46 6.48 -12.58
C ARG A 315 22.59 7.96 -12.91
N GLY A 316 22.11 8.37 -14.08
CA GLY A 316 22.21 9.75 -14.56
C GLY A 316 21.49 10.78 -13.68
N VAL A 317 20.57 10.33 -12.83
CA VAL A 317 19.79 11.16 -11.88
C VAL A 317 20.09 10.79 -10.41
N GLY A 318 21.15 10.01 -10.15
CA GLY A 318 21.64 9.72 -8.80
C GLY A 318 20.81 8.69 -8.01
N GLY A 319 19.97 7.90 -8.67
CA GLY A 319 19.04 6.97 -8.02
C GLY A 319 19.53 5.54 -7.84
N GLU A 320 20.66 5.14 -8.48
CA GLU A 320 21.05 3.72 -8.63
C GLU A 320 21.18 2.96 -7.31
N GLY A 321 21.96 3.48 -6.36
CA GLY A 321 22.11 2.80 -5.06
C GLY A 321 20.81 2.68 -4.28
N THR A 322 19.92 3.66 -4.40
CA THR A 322 18.62 3.64 -3.73
C THR A 322 17.62 2.69 -4.42
N CYS A 323 17.70 2.57 -5.75
CA CYS A 323 16.96 1.56 -6.51
C CYS A 323 17.39 0.14 -6.06
N ILE A 324 18.71 -0.12 -5.98
CA ILE A 324 19.24 -1.42 -5.52
C ILE A 324 18.80 -1.72 -4.07
N ASP A 325 18.82 -0.74 -3.17
CA ASP A 325 18.25 -0.87 -1.80
C ASP A 325 16.78 -1.26 -1.83
N GLY A 326 15.98 -0.61 -2.68
CA GLY A 326 14.57 -0.91 -2.86
C GLY A 326 14.31 -2.33 -3.35
N ALA A 327 15.09 -2.80 -4.33
CA ALA A 327 15.02 -4.16 -4.85
C ALA A 327 15.40 -5.20 -3.78
N ALA A 328 16.48 -4.96 -3.04
CA ALA A 328 16.92 -5.86 -1.96
C ALA A 328 15.85 -6.00 -0.87
N ARG A 329 15.17 -4.89 -0.52
CA ARG A 329 14.03 -4.90 0.42
C ARG A 329 12.87 -5.73 -0.12
N ALA A 330 12.52 -5.58 -1.40
CA ALA A 330 11.45 -6.33 -2.03
C ALA A 330 11.75 -7.84 -2.03
N MET A 331 12.94 -8.24 -2.49
CA MET A 331 13.38 -9.64 -2.47
C MET A 331 13.35 -10.22 -1.05
N THR A 332 13.88 -9.49 -0.05
CA THR A 332 13.86 -9.94 1.35
C THR A 332 12.44 -10.13 1.86
N GLY A 333 11.52 -9.23 1.51
CA GLY A 333 10.10 -9.32 1.88
C GLY A 333 9.40 -10.51 1.22
N ASN A 334 9.63 -10.75 -0.06
CA ASN A 334 9.00 -11.81 -0.83
C ASN A 334 9.43 -13.20 -0.31
N PHE A 335 10.74 -13.38 -0.05
CA PHE A 335 11.26 -14.65 0.49
C PHE A 335 11.16 -14.77 2.01
N LYS A 336 10.83 -13.71 2.74
CA LYS A 336 10.93 -13.62 4.21
C LYS A 336 12.32 -14.00 4.74
N ASN A 337 13.33 -13.76 3.96
CA ASN A 337 14.69 -14.22 4.17
C ASN A 337 15.64 -13.33 3.36
N GLY A 338 16.70 -12.87 3.99
CA GLY A 338 17.69 -11.99 3.35
C GLY A 338 18.63 -12.69 2.37
N LYS A 339 18.75 -14.03 2.45
CA LYS A 339 19.75 -14.76 1.67
C LYS A 339 19.60 -14.62 0.14
N PRO A 340 18.42 -14.69 -0.47
CA PRO A 340 18.29 -14.47 -1.92
C PRO A 340 18.74 -13.06 -2.35
N ALA A 341 18.50 -12.03 -1.54
CA ALA A 341 18.91 -10.67 -1.85
C ALA A 341 20.42 -10.42 -1.74
N THR A 342 21.19 -11.31 -1.06
CA THR A 342 22.66 -11.14 -0.98
C THR A 342 23.32 -11.25 -2.34
N VAL A 343 22.79 -12.07 -3.25
CA VAL A 343 23.33 -12.21 -4.62
C VAL A 343 23.26 -10.88 -5.36
N LEU A 344 22.16 -10.14 -5.21
CA LEU A 344 22.02 -8.78 -5.75
C LEU A 344 23.04 -7.83 -5.12
N CYS A 345 23.16 -7.83 -3.78
CA CYS A 345 24.09 -6.93 -3.08
C CYS A 345 25.55 -7.20 -3.44
N ASP A 346 25.96 -8.46 -3.56
CA ASP A 346 27.33 -8.85 -3.89
C ASP A 346 27.67 -8.55 -5.34
N SER A 347 26.68 -8.58 -6.23
CA SER A 347 26.84 -8.23 -7.65
C SER A 347 26.82 -6.72 -7.91
N ALA A 348 26.32 -5.93 -6.97
CA ALA A 348 26.27 -4.47 -7.06
C ALA A 348 27.68 -3.84 -6.96
N ALA A 349 27.85 -2.61 -7.48
CA ALA A 349 29.05 -1.83 -7.31
C ALA A 349 29.40 -1.63 -5.81
N ALA A 350 30.69 -1.61 -5.49
CA ALA A 350 31.16 -1.65 -4.09
C ALA A 350 30.58 -0.52 -3.20
N GLU A 351 30.39 0.66 -3.79
CA GLU A 351 29.78 1.82 -3.11
C GLU A 351 28.34 1.59 -2.66
N TYR A 352 27.57 0.73 -3.33
CA TYR A 352 26.13 0.48 -3.03
C TYR A 352 25.91 -0.71 -2.07
N ARG A 353 26.90 -1.58 -1.89
CA ARG A 353 26.74 -2.84 -1.12
C ARG A 353 26.29 -2.61 0.30
N LYS A 354 26.89 -1.63 1.01
CA LYS A 354 26.48 -1.33 2.40
C LYS A 354 25.02 -0.92 2.51
N GLN A 355 24.55 -0.08 1.57
CA GLN A 355 23.16 0.36 1.55
C GLN A 355 22.23 -0.81 1.22
N CYS A 356 22.62 -1.69 0.31
CA CYS A 356 21.88 -2.89 -0.05
C CYS A 356 21.72 -3.83 1.16
N TYR A 357 22.78 -4.13 1.89
CA TYR A 357 22.71 -4.94 3.12
C TYR A 357 21.92 -4.27 4.26
N TYR A 358 21.96 -2.94 4.36
CA TYR A 358 21.11 -2.18 5.26
C TYR A 358 19.62 -2.38 4.93
N GLY A 359 19.28 -2.37 3.64
CA GLY A 359 17.92 -2.66 3.15
C GLY A 359 17.44 -4.04 3.55
N ILE A 360 18.27 -5.08 3.35
CA ILE A 360 17.97 -6.44 3.80
C ILE A 360 17.64 -6.46 5.29
N GLY A 361 18.52 -5.91 6.13
CA GLY A 361 18.36 -5.91 7.59
C GLY A 361 17.08 -5.22 8.04
N SER A 362 16.71 -4.11 7.40
CA SER A 362 15.49 -3.37 7.76
C SER A 362 14.20 -4.18 7.54
N VAL A 363 14.20 -5.09 6.55
CA VAL A 363 13.05 -5.97 6.29
C VAL A 363 13.10 -7.24 7.13
N MET A 364 14.30 -7.82 7.33
CA MET A 364 14.46 -8.98 8.21
C MET A 364 13.99 -8.70 9.65
N ALA A 365 14.05 -7.46 10.11
CA ALA A 365 13.56 -7.04 11.42
C ALA A 365 12.05 -7.29 11.63
N LEU A 366 11.28 -7.47 10.55
CA LEU A 366 9.87 -7.85 10.63
C LEU A 366 9.65 -9.30 11.10
N TYR A 367 10.64 -10.17 10.86
CA TYR A 367 10.48 -11.62 11.02
C TYR A 367 11.19 -12.18 12.25
N GLY A 368 12.26 -11.52 12.73
CA GLY A 368 13.01 -11.99 13.88
C GLY A 368 12.37 -11.56 15.21
N ASP A 369 12.07 -12.52 16.09
CA ASP A 369 11.38 -12.25 17.35
C ASP A 369 12.25 -11.53 18.40
N THR A 370 13.58 -11.75 18.39
CA THR A 370 14.52 -11.15 19.33
C THR A 370 15.68 -10.45 18.62
N GLU A 371 16.37 -9.55 19.35
CA GLU A 371 17.58 -8.89 18.83
C GLU A 371 18.66 -9.91 18.47
N ALA A 372 18.89 -10.89 19.33
CA ALA A 372 19.87 -11.95 19.10
C ALA A 372 19.60 -12.77 17.83
N VAL A 373 18.32 -13.10 17.55
CA VAL A 373 17.91 -13.78 16.32
C VAL A 373 18.21 -12.90 15.12
N ARG A 374 17.82 -11.63 15.13
CA ARG A 374 18.06 -10.70 14.02
C ARG A 374 19.56 -10.48 13.73
N GLU A 375 20.38 -10.40 14.77
CA GLU A 375 21.83 -10.33 14.61
C GLU A 375 22.41 -11.61 14.03
N ALA A 376 21.96 -12.78 14.51
CA ALA A 376 22.36 -14.07 13.98
C ALA A 376 21.97 -14.22 12.51
N ASP A 377 20.78 -13.78 12.13
CA ASP A 377 20.32 -13.76 10.75
C ASP A 377 21.22 -12.89 9.86
N CYS A 378 21.59 -11.68 10.29
CA CYS A 378 22.53 -10.84 9.56
C CYS A 378 23.92 -11.49 9.40
N ARG A 379 24.40 -12.21 10.43
CA ARG A 379 25.69 -12.94 10.36
C ARG A 379 25.60 -14.19 9.48
N SER A 380 24.42 -14.76 9.33
CA SER A 380 24.20 -15.94 8.48
C SER A 380 24.22 -15.65 6.97
N ILE A 381 23.93 -14.41 6.60
CA ILE A 381 23.83 -14.02 5.18
C ILE A 381 25.13 -13.44 4.62
N THR A 382 26.05 -12.95 5.45
CA THR A 382 27.36 -12.46 5.05
C THR A 382 28.38 -12.54 6.20
N ASN A 383 29.64 -12.79 5.89
CA ASN A 383 30.76 -12.76 6.85
C ASN A 383 31.58 -11.46 6.75
N VAL A 384 31.24 -10.55 5.85
CA VAL A 384 31.93 -9.28 5.63
C VAL A 384 31.50 -8.28 6.72
N ALA A 385 32.37 -8.00 7.67
CA ALA A 385 32.05 -7.20 8.86
C ALA A 385 31.31 -5.87 8.58
N PRO A 386 31.69 -5.02 7.60
CA PRO A 386 30.94 -3.81 7.27
C PRO A 386 29.51 -4.07 6.80
N TYR A 387 29.24 -5.20 6.14
CA TYR A 387 27.91 -5.56 5.64
C TYR A 387 27.03 -6.15 6.74
N VAL A 388 27.61 -6.99 7.62
CA VAL A 388 26.95 -7.44 8.86
C VAL A 388 26.49 -6.24 9.69
N ALA A 389 27.40 -5.28 9.92
CA ALA A 389 27.09 -4.07 10.69
C ALA A 389 25.99 -3.21 10.00
N ALA A 390 25.99 -3.13 8.68
CA ALA A 390 24.95 -2.42 7.93
C ALA A 390 23.57 -3.10 8.05
N CYS A 391 23.53 -4.43 7.92
CA CYS A 391 22.31 -5.22 8.11
C CYS A 391 21.74 -5.05 9.52
N ILE A 392 22.54 -5.24 10.57
CA ILE A 392 22.11 -5.07 11.96
C ILE A 392 21.55 -3.66 12.19
N ARG A 393 22.23 -2.62 11.70
CA ARG A 393 21.78 -1.24 11.81
C ARG A 393 20.44 -1.00 11.11
N GLY A 394 20.27 -1.54 9.91
CA GLY A 394 18.99 -1.45 9.19
C GLY A 394 17.83 -2.00 9.99
N GLY A 395 18.03 -3.14 10.66
CA GLY A 395 17.02 -3.73 11.54
C GLY A 395 16.74 -2.89 12.78
N GLN A 396 17.80 -2.40 13.46
CA GLN A 396 17.67 -1.54 14.64
C GLN A 396 16.94 -0.23 14.31
N ASP A 397 17.28 0.40 13.19
CA ASP A 397 16.64 1.65 12.75
C ASP A 397 15.15 1.44 12.46
N TYR A 398 14.79 0.34 11.78
CA TYR A 398 13.41 0.01 11.54
C TYR A 398 12.61 -0.22 12.83
N LEU A 399 13.16 -0.98 13.78
CA LEU A 399 12.48 -1.27 15.04
C LEU A 399 12.33 -0.02 15.93
N ARG A 400 13.26 0.94 15.84
CA ARG A 400 13.08 2.24 16.51
C ARG A 400 11.83 2.96 16.00
N ILE A 401 11.53 2.86 14.70
CA ILE A 401 10.29 3.43 14.13
C ILE A 401 9.06 2.66 14.61
N VAL A 402 9.13 1.32 14.64
CA VAL A 402 8.02 0.46 15.12
C VAL A 402 7.64 0.76 16.56
N HIS A 403 8.63 0.96 17.41
CA HIS A 403 8.44 1.18 18.87
C HIS A 403 8.40 2.66 19.28
N ALA A 404 8.57 3.59 18.34
CA ALA A 404 8.40 5.01 18.64
C ALA A 404 6.96 5.27 19.10
N ARG A 405 6.83 5.82 20.31
CA ARG A 405 5.55 6.32 20.81
C ARG A 405 5.16 7.56 20.00
N ALA A 406 3.87 7.70 19.71
CA ALA A 406 3.31 8.86 19.00
C ALA A 406 3.46 10.14 19.83
#